data_9259784d6d224f82f8f4b22ffc9d0554
#
_entry.id   9259784d6d224f82f8f4b22ffc9d0554
#
_cell.length_a   1.000
_cell.length_b   1.000
_cell.length_c   1.000
_cell.angle_alpha   90.00
_cell.angle_beta   90.00
_cell.angle_gamma   90.00
#
_symmetry.space_group_name_H-M   'P 1'
#
loop_
_entity.id
_entity.type
_entity.pdbx_description
1 polymer ?
#
loop_
_entity_poly.entity_id
_entity_poly.type
_entity_poly.pdbx_seq_one_letter_code
_entity_poly.pdbx_strand_id
1 'polypeptide(L)'
;MGQYLCHTDGVGVLKLRLGRNIAVRGVGYGEVVVMNGVEVSLFPAGHVPGSAQVRLSYGGEVWVIAGDYKTEADGLSPAFEPVRCHHFVTESTFGLPIFQWRPQIEIFGDINAWWRGNAERGITSIMLGYSLGKAQRIMKYLDRGVGDVVCYSTISETNEVLAAAGFDFGTWVDGSRGLDSVVYRNGGLSEAMLVCPPAAIKSPWMRGLERFSVANCSGWMAVKKSRDWGGVDQGFVLSDHADWPQLLGAVLATGAENVYVTHGFSDAFSRHLRSGYGLNAGVAEVMMREGQGDE
;
A
#
# COMPACT_ATOMS: atom_id res chain seq x y z
N MET A 1 -2.29 17.83 -23.49
CA MET A 1 -1.88 17.03 -22.31
C MET A 1 -3.16 16.57 -21.63
N GLY A 2 -3.21 15.29 -21.20
CA GLY A 2 -4.36 14.77 -20.44
C GLY A 2 -4.43 15.41 -19.06
N GLN A 3 -5.62 15.42 -18.48
CA GLN A 3 -5.88 15.84 -17.11
C GLN A 3 -6.04 14.59 -16.23
N TYR A 4 -5.44 14.60 -15.05
CA TYR A 4 -5.60 13.53 -14.05
C TYR A 4 -6.72 13.90 -13.07
N LEU A 5 -7.55 12.93 -12.70
CA LEU A 5 -8.53 13.01 -11.63
C LEU A 5 -8.09 12.10 -10.48
N CYS A 6 -8.05 12.61 -9.26
CA CYS A 6 -7.71 11.81 -8.08
C CYS A 6 -8.38 12.37 -6.82
N HIS A 7 -8.32 11.63 -5.71
CA HIS A 7 -8.68 12.20 -4.40
C HIS A 7 -7.72 13.34 -4.04
N THR A 8 -8.22 14.35 -3.31
CA THR A 8 -7.45 15.54 -2.91
C THR A 8 -6.12 15.19 -2.25
N ASP A 9 -6.08 14.19 -1.39
CA ASP A 9 -4.88 13.71 -0.69
C ASP A 9 -3.81 13.13 -1.64
N GLY A 10 -4.22 12.64 -2.80
CA GLY A 10 -3.33 12.09 -3.83
C GLY A 10 -2.67 13.13 -4.74
N VAL A 11 -3.16 14.37 -4.74
CA VAL A 11 -2.68 15.42 -5.68
C VAL A 11 -1.20 15.67 -5.55
N GLY A 12 -0.71 15.82 -4.33
CA GLY A 12 0.71 16.08 -4.06
C GLY A 12 1.60 14.90 -4.50
N VAL A 13 1.17 13.67 -4.24
CA VAL A 13 1.89 12.46 -4.63
C VAL A 13 1.94 12.31 -6.14
N LEU A 14 0.85 12.56 -6.86
CA LEU A 14 0.84 12.53 -8.32
C LEU A 14 1.79 13.56 -8.91
N LYS A 15 1.80 14.79 -8.39
CA LYS A 15 2.74 15.84 -8.82
C LYS A 15 4.20 15.48 -8.52
N LEU A 16 4.47 14.83 -7.39
CA LEU A 16 5.81 14.37 -7.05
C LEU A 16 6.30 13.30 -8.05
N ARG A 17 5.44 12.37 -8.44
CA ARG A 17 5.81 11.22 -9.29
C ARG A 17 5.77 11.46 -10.79
N LEU A 18 4.81 12.27 -11.25
CA LEU A 18 4.57 12.48 -12.67
C LEU A 18 5.05 13.85 -13.17
N GLY A 19 5.45 14.72 -12.24
CA GLY A 19 5.98 16.05 -12.53
C GLY A 19 5.08 17.17 -11.99
N ARG A 20 5.73 18.23 -11.48
CA ARG A 20 5.04 19.34 -10.79
C ARG A 20 4.03 20.09 -11.66
N ASN A 21 4.19 20.05 -12.99
CA ASN A 21 3.40 20.80 -13.97
C ASN A 21 2.25 20.00 -14.58
N ILE A 22 1.97 18.77 -14.13
CA ILE A 22 0.81 18.01 -14.62
C ILE A 22 -0.49 18.67 -14.21
N ALA A 23 -1.50 18.61 -15.08
CA ALA A 23 -2.85 19.06 -14.78
C ALA A 23 -3.55 17.98 -13.91
N VAL A 24 -3.79 18.27 -12.63
CA VAL A 24 -4.47 17.36 -11.69
C VAL A 24 -5.67 18.07 -11.11
N ARG A 25 -6.84 17.44 -11.17
CA ARG A 25 -8.04 17.82 -10.44
C ARG A 25 -8.18 16.89 -9.22
N GLY A 26 -8.12 17.46 -8.03
CA GLY A 26 -8.46 16.77 -6.79
C GLY A 26 -9.96 16.89 -6.53
N VAL A 27 -10.59 15.79 -6.06
CA VAL A 27 -12.00 15.75 -5.64
C VAL A 27 -12.10 15.04 -4.30
N GLY A 28 -13.16 15.33 -3.53
CA GLY A 28 -13.45 14.63 -2.28
C GLY A 28 -14.02 13.24 -2.52
N TYR A 29 -13.97 12.37 -1.50
CA TYR A 29 -14.70 11.10 -1.54
C TYR A 29 -16.21 11.37 -1.64
N GLY A 30 -16.90 10.60 -2.49
CA GLY A 30 -18.33 10.75 -2.78
C GLY A 30 -18.68 11.94 -3.66
N GLU A 31 -17.75 12.86 -3.95
CA GLU A 31 -18.00 13.97 -4.88
C GLU A 31 -18.22 13.43 -6.30
N VAL A 32 -19.32 13.85 -6.94
CA VAL A 32 -19.68 13.40 -8.28
C VAL A 32 -19.14 14.39 -9.33
N VAL A 33 -18.42 13.84 -10.30
CA VAL A 33 -17.96 14.56 -11.50
C VAL A 33 -18.61 13.93 -12.71
N VAL A 34 -19.30 14.71 -13.53
CA VAL A 34 -19.88 14.19 -14.78
C VAL A 34 -18.88 14.35 -15.92
N MET A 35 -18.54 13.21 -16.57
CA MET A 35 -17.62 13.16 -17.71
C MET A 35 -18.31 12.43 -18.87
N ASN A 36 -18.60 13.14 -19.96
CA ASN A 36 -19.30 12.58 -21.14
C ASN A 36 -20.63 11.86 -20.79
N GLY A 37 -21.38 12.38 -19.82
CA GLY A 37 -22.63 11.77 -19.36
C GLY A 37 -22.49 10.67 -18.32
N VAL A 38 -21.27 10.21 -18.01
CA VAL A 38 -20.99 9.25 -16.95
C VAL A 38 -20.74 9.97 -15.63
N GLU A 39 -21.42 9.59 -14.57
CA GLU A 39 -21.10 10.03 -13.21
C GLU A 39 -19.89 9.27 -12.69
N VAL A 40 -18.87 10.00 -12.29
CA VAL A 40 -17.61 9.47 -11.71
C VAL A 40 -17.49 9.96 -10.28
N SER A 41 -17.27 9.07 -9.33
CA SER A 41 -16.98 9.41 -7.94
C SER A 41 -15.91 8.48 -7.36
N LEU A 42 -15.20 9.00 -6.34
CA LEU A 42 -14.11 8.27 -5.68
C LEU A 42 -14.55 7.84 -4.28
N PHE A 43 -14.12 6.65 -3.85
CA PHE A 43 -14.37 6.10 -2.52
C PHE A 43 -13.08 5.55 -1.92
N PRO A 44 -12.94 5.51 -0.58
CA PRO A 44 -11.73 5.01 0.05
C PRO A 44 -11.39 3.57 -0.36
N ALA A 45 -10.14 3.34 -0.77
CA ALA A 45 -9.61 2.00 -1.06
C ALA A 45 -8.83 1.38 0.11
N GLY A 46 -8.36 2.18 1.06
CA GLY A 46 -7.61 1.70 2.23
C GLY A 46 -6.16 1.26 1.96
N HIS A 47 -5.72 1.28 0.71
CA HIS A 47 -4.41 0.77 0.30
C HIS A 47 -3.25 1.65 0.78
N VAL A 48 -3.25 2.92 0.37
CA VAL A 48 -2.24 3.94 0.71
C VAL A 48 -2.92 5.31 0.83
N PRO A 49 -2.28 6.32 1.45
CA PRO A 49 -2.81 7.69 1.50
C PRO A 49 -3.21 8.21 0.12
N GLY A 50 -4.45 8.65 -0.03
CA GLY A 50 -5.01 9.16 -1.29
C GLY A 50 -5.45 8.09 -2.31
N SER A 51 -5.33 6.79 -1.99
CA SER A 51 -5.87 5.71 -2.83
C SER A 51 -7.39 5.73 -2.85
N ALA A 52 -7.97 5.43 -4.02
CA ALA A 52 -9.41 5.46 -4.18
C ALA A 52 -9.91 4.37 -5.13
N GLN A 53 -11.08 3.83 -4.81
CA GLN A 53 -11.92 3.11 -5.75
C GLN A 53 -12.59 4.11 -6.68
N VAL A 54 -12.81 3.76 -7.94
CA VAL A 54 -13.53 4.57 -8.92
C VAL A 54 -14.91 3.98 -9.14
N ARG A 55 -15.96 4.72 -8.78
CA ARG A 55 -17.34 4.39 -9.09
C ARG A 55 -17.76 5.12 -10.35
N LEU A 56 -18.32 4.38 -11.31
CA LEU A 56 -18.88 4.87 -12.56
C LEU A 56 -20.36 4.55 -12.57
N SER A 57 -21.22 5.52 -12.92
CA SER A 57 -22.67 5.31 -13.05
C SER A 57 -23.17 5.89 -14.37
N TYR A 58 -23.85 5.06 -15.16
CA TYR A 58 -24.41 5.43 -16.45
C TYR A 58 -25.60 4.52 -16.80
N GLY A 59 -26.70 5.10 -17.27
CA GLY A 59 -27.85 4.34 -17.77
C GLY A 59 -28.51 3.38 -16.77
N GLY A 60 -28.35 3.60 -15.46
CA GLY A 60 -28.82 2.71 -14.39
C GLY A 60 -27.81 1.67 -13.95
N GLU A 61 -26.72 1.46 -14.70
CA GLU A 61 -25.63 0.56 -14.35
C GLU A 61 -24.57 1.24 -13.49
N VAL A 62 -24.02 0.50 -12.52
CA VAL A 62 -22.96 0.96 -11.63
C VAL A 62 -21.76 0.00 -11.69
N TRP A 63 -20.62 0.55 -12.03
CA TRP A 63 -19.33 -0.13 -12.00
C TRP A 63 -18.48 0.41 -10.88
N VAL A 64 -17.74 -0.45 -10.21
CA VAL A 64 -16.70 -0.06 -9.24
C VAL A 64 -15.38 -0.73 -9.61
N ILE A 65 -14.35 0.09 -9.80
CA ILE A 65 -12.98 -0.36 -10.07
C ILE A 65 -12.19 -0.09 -8.80
N ALA A 66 -11.90 -1.14 -8.04
CA ALA A 66 -11.28 -1.00 -6.71
C ALA A 66 -9.80 -0.60 -6.76
N GLY A 67 -9.08 -1.01 -7.82
CA GLY A 67 -7.61 -0.99 -7.81
C GLY A 67 -7.07 -1.88 -6.70
N ASP A 68 -5.90 -1.56 -6.19
CA ASP A 68 -5.36 -2.22 -5.00
C ASP A 68 -6.05 -1.69 -3.74
N TYR A 69 -6.43 -2.58 -2.82
CA TYR A 69 -7.14 -2.18 -1.61
C TYR A 69 -6.81 -3.03 -0.39
N LYS A 70 -7.15 -2.49 0.78
CA LYS A 70 -7.07 -3.16 2.07
C LYS A 70 -8.27 -2.77 2.93
N THR A 71 -8.99 -3.76 3.47
CA THR A 71 -10.22 -3.50 4.22
C THR A 71 -9.98 -3.23 5.70
N GLU A 72 -8.88 -3.72 6.27
CA GLU A 72 -8.50 -3.41 7.64
C GLU A 72 -7.96 -1.98 7.75
N ALA A 73 -8.51 -1.21 8.69
CA ALA A 73 -8.01 0.13 8.99
C ALA A 73 -6.56 0.08 9.47
N ASP A 74 -5.69 0.89 8.87
CA ASP A 74 -4.27 0.94 9.23
C ASP A 74 -3.88 2.15 10.09
N GLY A 75 -4.84 3.01 10.40
CA GLY A 75 -4.64 4.22 11.16
C GLY A 75 -3.96 5.35 10.38
N LEU A 76 -3.62 5.15 9.11
CA LEU A 76 -3.01 6.14 8.24
C LEU A 76 -3.92 6.50 7.06
N SER A 77 -4.31 5.49 6.26
CA SER A 77 -5.25 5.67 5.15
C SER A 77 -6.70 5.61 5.64
N PRO A 78 -7.64 6.34 5.01
CA PRO A 78 -9.06 6.11 5.26
C PRO A 78 -9.42 4.63 5.05
N ALA A 79 -10.27 4.07 5.92
CA ALA A 79 -10.70 2.68 5.81
C ALA A 79 -11.42 2.42 4.48
N PHE A 80 -11.25 1.22 3.91
CA PHE A 80 -11.98 0.78 2.73
C PHE A 80 -13.50 0.91 2.96
N GLU A 81 -14.20 1.45 1.97
CA GLU A 81 -15.66 1.59 1.99
C GLU A 81 -16.28 0.71 0.90
N PRO A 82 -17.05 -0.34 1.25
CA PRO A 82 -17.74 -1.15 0.26
C PRO A 82 -18.78 -0.30 -0.50
N VAL A 83 -18.69 -0.27 -1.82
CA VAL A 83 -19.62 0.46 -2.69
C VAL A 83 -20.54 -0.50 -3.41
N ARG A 84 -21.87 -0.34 -3.24
CA ARG A 84 -22.88 -1.18 -3.94
C ARG A 84 -22.77 -0.94 -5.45
N CYS A 85 -22.71 -2.03 -6.22
CA CYS A 85 -22.57 -1.96 -7.68
C CYS A 85 -23.12 -3.22 -8.37
N HIS A 86 -23.31 -3.13 -9.69
CA HIS A 86 -23.65 -4.27 -10.54
C HIS A 86 -22.39 -5.01 -11.01
N HIS A 87 -21.31 -4.27 -11.24
CA HIS A 87 -20.04 -4.76 -11.75
C HIS A 87 -18.90 -4.33 -10.84
N PHE A 88 -18.13 -5.29 -10.36
CA PHE A 88 -16.98 -5.04 -9.49
C PHE A 88 -15.69 -5.54 -10.11
N VAL A 89 -14.73 -4.63 -10.33
CA VAL A 89 -13.37 -4.98 -10.77
C VAL A 89 -12.48 -5.00 -9.54
N THR A 90 -11.95 -6.18 -9.19
CA THR A 90 -11.16 -6.41 -7.97
C THR A 90 -9.77 -6.96 -8.26
N GLU A 91 -8.80 -6.60 -7.43
CA GLU A 91 -7.51 -7.27 -7.36
C GLU A 91 -7.65 -8.68 -6.76
N SER A 92 -6.60 -9.49 -6.89
CA SER A 92 -6.43 -10.77 -6.19
C SER A 92 -4.97 -11.07 -5.85
N THR A 93 -4.20 -10.05 -5.49
CA THR A 93 -2.76 -10.17 -5.17
C THR A 93 -2.48 -11.29 -4.18
N PHE A 94 -3.34 -11.41 -3.16
CA PHE A 94 -3.30 -12.49 -2.16
C PHE A 94 -4.56 -13.36 -2.19
N GLY A 95 -5.08 -13.63 -3.39
CA GLY A 95 -6.31 -14.38 -3.68
C GLY A 95 -6.20 -15.90 -3.50
N LEU A 96 -5.51 -16.38 -2.46
CA LEU A 96 -5.45 -17.78 -2.04
C LEU A 96 -5.69 -17.92 -0.53
N PRO A 97 -6.34 -19.00 -0.05
CA PRO A 97 -6.67 -19.22 1.37
C PRO A 97 -5.47 -19.25 2.33
N ILE A 98 -4.26 -19.45 1.82
CA ILE A 98 -3.03 -19.44 2.62
C ILE A 98 -2.67 -18.03 3.14
N PHE A 99 -3.17 -16.98 2.48
CA PHE A 99 -2.89 -15.61 2.87
C PHE A 99 -3.96 -15.14 3.85
N GLN A 100 -3.57 -15.06 5.12
CA GLN A 100 -4.37 -14.54 6.23
C GLN A 100 -3.46 -13.69 7.11
N TRP A 101 -3.84 -12.44 7.35
CA TRP A 101 -3.02 -11.50 8.10
C TRP A 101 -3.29 -11.59 9.60
N ARG A 102 -2.23 -11.57 10.38
CA ARG A 102 -2.33 -11.31 11.81
C ARG A 102 -2.72 -9.84 12.05
N PRO A 103 -3.35 -9.52 13.19
CA PRO A 103 -3.59 -8.12 13.56
C PRO A 103 -2.31 -7.29 13.45
N GLN A 104 -2.37 -6.14 12.78
CA GLN A 104 -1.17 -5.33 12.52
C GLN A 104 -0.45 -4.89 13.79
N ILE A 105 -1.18 -4.68 14.89
CA ILE A 105 -0.59 -4.26 16.17
C ILE A 105 0.41 -5.30 16.71
N GLU A 106 0.15 -6.59 16.51
CA GLU A 106 1.07 -7.67 16.87
C GLU A 106 2.34 -7.61 16.03
N ILE A 107 2.18 -7.39 14.71
CA ILE A 107 3.31 -7.29 13.77
C ILE A 107 4.19 -6.09 14.13
N PHE A 108 3.59 -4.96 14.49
CA PHE A 108 4.34 -3.79 14.94
C PHE A 108 5.01 -4.01 16.30
N GLY A 109 4.41 -4.81 17.19
CA GLY A 109 5.07 -5.31 18.40
C GLY A 109 6.34 -6.09 18.08
N ASP A 110 6.27 -7.02 17.13
CA ASP A 110 7.42 -7.83 16.68
C ASP A 110 8.50 -6.94 16.02
N ILE A 111 8.13 -5.96 15.20
CA ILE A 111 9.05 -5.01 14.57
C ILE A 111 9.79 -4.19 15.64
N ASN A 112 9.08 -3.63 16.61
CA ASN A 112 9.68 -2.82 17.67
C ASN A 112 10.58 -3.65 18.59
N ALA A 113 10.22 -4.91 18.87
CA ALA A 113 11.06 -5.84 19.63
C ALA A 113 12.36 -6.16 18.88
N TRP A 114 12.28 -6.43 17.57
CA TRP A 114 13.45 -6.65 16.72
C TRP A 114 14.36 -5.43 16.67
N TRP A 115 13.79 -4.22 16.51
CA TRP A 115 14.55 -2.97 16.51
C TRP A 115 15.28 -2.75 17.84
N ARG A 116 14.57 -2.86 18.96
CA ARG A 116 15.15 -2.73 20.30
C ARG A 116 16.30 -3.72 20.53
N GLY A 117 16.09 -4.99 20.20
CA GLY A 117 17.11 -6.01 20.33
C GLY A 117 18.34 -5.77 19.44
N ASN A 118 18.20 -5.12 18.28
CA ASN A 118 19.33 -4.70 17.47
C ASN A 118 20.07 -3.53 18.12
N ALA A 119 19.37 -2.50 18.57
CA ALA A 119 19.94 -1.31 19.23
C ALA A 119 20.76 -1.71 20.45
N GLU A 120 20.25 -2.62 21.32
CA GLU A 120 20.96 -3.15 22.49
C GLU A 120 22.27 -3.85 22.13
N ARG A 121 22.39 -4.40 20.91
CA ARG A 121 23.60 -5.07 20.40
C ARG A 121 24.50 -4.15 19.57
N GLY A 122 24.15 -2.87 19.44
CA GLY A 122 24.87 -1.92 18.59
C GLY A 122 24.78 -2.28 17.11
N ILE A 123 23.61 -2.73 16.65
CA ILE A 123 23.33 -3.14 15.26
C ILE A 123 22.31 -2.18 14.68
N THR A 124 22.67 -1.45 13.61
CA THR A 124 21.73 -0.57 12.89
C THR A 124 20.59 -1.38 12.25
N SER A 125 19.38 -0.97 12.48
CA SER A 125 18.20 -1.63 11.88
C SER A 125 17.83 -0.99 10.55
N ILE A 126 17.62 -1.82 9.51
CA ILE A 126 17.21 -1.38 8.18
C ILE A 126 15.87 -2.02 7.85
N MET A 127 14.86 -1.17 7.61
CA MET A 127 13.52 -1.61 7.26
C MET A 127 13.23 -1.29 5.80
N LEU A 128 12.94 -2.33 5.02
CA LEU A 128 12.56 -2.18 3.62
C LEU A 128 11.06 -1.93 3.50
N GLY A 129 10.70 -0.84 2.81
CA GLY A 129 9.31 -0.48 2.54
C GLY A 129 9.22 0.40 1.29
N TYR A 130 8.13 0.27 0.55
CA TYR A 130 7.88 1.17 -0.58
C TYR A 130 7.70 2.61 -0.10
N SER A 131 8.16 3.58 -0.93
CA SER A 131 8.19 5.00 -0.57
C SER A 131 6.82 5.62 -0.31
N LEU A 132 5.75 5.05 -0.87
CA LEU A 132 4.38 5.49 -0.63
C LEU A 132 3.60 4.40 0.13
N GLY A 133 2.92 4.78 1.19
CA GLY A 133 2.03 3.95 1.99
C GLY A 133 2.77 3.12 3.02
N LYS A 134 3.50 2.09 2.60
CA LYS A 134 4.16 1.14 3.52
C LYS A 134 5.17 1.80 4.45
N ALA A 135 6.06 2.64 3.93
CA ALA A 135 7.04 3.33 4.76
C ALA A 135 6.36 4.19 5.85
N GLN A 136 5.37 4.99 5.49
CA GLN A 136 4.65 5.85 6.42
C GLN A 136 3.84 5.03 7.45
N ARG A 137 3.19 3.93 7.01
CA ARG A 137 2.50 3.02 7.92
C ARG A 137 3.46 2.38 8.92
N ILE A 138 4.64 1.93 8.47
CA ILE A 138 5.69 1.44 9.37
C ILE A 138 6.08 2.54 10.36
N MET A 139 6.46 3.71 9.87
CA MET A 139 6.90 4.85 10.68
C MET A 139 5.90 5.25 11.75
N LYS A 140 4.60 5.20 11.46
CA LYS A 140 3.53 5.54 12.40
C LYS A 140 3.56 4.72 13.69
N TYR A 141 3.96 3.47 13.61
CA TYR A 141 3.91 2.53 14.73
C TYR A 141 5.28 2.16 15.33
N LEU A 142 6.36 2.81 14.85
CA LEU A 142 7.68 2.62 15.45
C LEU A 142 7.79 3.29 16.82
N ASP A 143 8.40 2.60 17.77
CA ASP A 143 8.70 3.11 19.12
C ASP A 143 9.86 4.08 19.09
N ARG A 144 9.55 5.38 19.09
CA ARG A 144 10.55 6.47 19.07
C ARG A 144 11.43 6.53 20.32
N GLY A 145 11.10 5.78 21.36
CA GLY A 145 11.97 5.62 22.54
C GLY A 145 13.23 4.82 22.28
N VAL A 146 13.28 4.02 21.19
CA VAL A 146 14.45 3.21 20.82
C VAL A 146 15.53 4.07 20.15
N GLY A 147 15.17 4.94 19.21
CA GLY A 147 16.12 5.74 18.45
C GLY A 147 15.44 6.59 17.37
N ASP A 148 16.26 7.26 16.57
CA ASP A 148 15.78 8.04 15.44
C ASP A 148 15.35 7.16 14.26
N VAL A 149 14.36 7.65 13.51
CA VAL A 149 13.95 7.06 12.22
C VAL A 149 14.53 7.89 11.10
N VAL A 150 15.45 7.32 10.35
CA VAL A 150 16.15 7.98 9.24
C VAL A 150 15.58 7.48 7.91
N CYS A 151 15.14 8.38 7.06
CA CYS A 151 14.50 8.04 5.81
C CYS A 151 15.42 8.29 4.60
N TYR A 152 15.39 7.34 3.66
CA TYR A 152 15.97 7.51 2.33
C TYR A 152 15.26 8.65 1.57
N SER A 153 15.95 9.30 0.62
CA SER A 153 15.47 10.51 -0.09
C SER A 153 14.05 10.38 -0.63
N THR A 154 13.74 9.31 -1.36
CA THR A 154 12.40 9.13 -1.95
C THR A 154 11.28 8.93 -0.91
N ILE A 155 11.64 8.46 0.29
CA ILE A 155 10.71 8.38 1.42
C ILE A 155 10.57 9.75 2.07
N SER A 156 11.67 10.48 2.31
CA SER A 156 11.63 11.85 2.86
C SER A 156 10.78 12.78 1.99
N GLU A 157 11.00 12.78 0.67
CA GLU A 157 10.21 13.57 -0.28
C GLU A 157 8.71 13.22 -0.24
N THR A 158 8.38 11.92 -0.15
CA THR A 158 6.99 11.46 0.00
C THR A 158 6.40 11.88 1.34
N ASN A 159 7.18 11.80 2.41
CA ASN A 159 6.79 12.23 3.75
C ASN A 159 6.44 13.72 3.80
N GLU A 160 7.26 14.58 3.18
CA GLU A 160 6.99 16.02 3.10
C GLU A 160 5.64 16.29 2.45
N VAL A 161 5.36 15.62 1.33
CA VAL A 161 4.11 15.78 0.59
C VAL A 161 2.90 15.31 1.39
N LEU A 162 3.01 14.15 2.05
CA LEU A 162 1.92 13.59 2.85
C LEU A 162 1.71 14.39 4.15
N ALA A 163 2.77 14.84 4.82
CA ALA A 163 2.65 15.71 5.99
C ALA A 163 1.98 17.05 5.64
N ALA A 164 2.29 17.63 4.47
CA ALA A 164 1.63 18.83 3.96
C ALA A 164 0.13 18.59 3.65
N ALA A 165 -0.27 17.35 3.35
CA ALA A 165 -1.66 16.95 3.19
C ALA A 165 -2.36 16.60 4.54
N GLY A 166 -1.66 16.70 5.67
CA GLY A 166 -2.22 16.50 7.01
C GLY A 166 -2.09 15.08 7.56
N PHE A 167 -1.34 14.18 6.90
CA PHE A 167 -1.08 12.84 7.44
C PHE A 167 -0.04 12.87 8.54
N ASP A 168 -0.32 12.18 9.64
CA ASP A 168 0.60 12.00 10.76
C ASP A 168 1.11 10.56 10.85
N PHE A 169 2.40 10.40 10.72
CA PHE A 169 3.14 9.13 10.84
C PHE A 169 4.43 9.30 11.66
N GLY A 170 4.47 10.34 12.48
CA GLY A 170 5.57 10.66 13.37
C GLY A 170 6.71 11.41 12.67
N THR A 171 7.72 11.78 13.47
CA THR A 171 8.90 12.53 12.99
C THR A 171 9.90 11.60 12.30
N TRP A 172 10.71 12.18 11.41
CA TRP A 172 11.82 11.49 10.76
C TRP A 172 13.02 12.42 10.62
N VAL A 173 14.17 11.82 10.36
CA VAL A 173 15.39 12.51 9.98
C VAL A 173 15.63 12.26 8.50
N ASP A 174 15.88 13.32 7.74
CA ASP A 174 16.18 13.20 6.32
C ASP A 174 17.61 12.68 6.12
N GLY A 175 17.72 11.50 5.52
CA GLY A 175 18.99 10.87 5.15
C GLY A 175 19.42 11.11 3.70
N SER A 176 18.77 12.01 2.97
CA SER A 176 18.98 12.22 1.52
C SER A 176 20.43 12.59 1.17
N ARG A 177 21.15 13.26 2.05
CA ARG A 177 22.55 13.68 1.88
C ARG A 177 23.58 12.61 2.27
N GLY A 178 23.13 11.42 2.67
CA GLY A 178 23.96 10.33 3.18
C GLY A 178 23.96 10.24 4.71
N LEU A 179 24.22 9.05 5.22
CA LEU A 179 24.15 8.74 6.65
C LEU A 179 25.20 9.50 7.48
N ASP A 180 26.35 9.81 6.89
CA ASP A 180 27.42 10.58 7.54
C ASP A 180 27.02 12.03 7.83
N SER A 181 26.01 12.55 7.12
CA SER A 181 25.50 13.91 7.31
C SER A 181 24.34 14.00 8.30
N VAL A 182 23.86 12.87 8.81
CA VAL A 182 22.71 12.80 9.71
C VAL A 182 23.10 13.27 11.11
N VAL A 183 22.32 14.21 11.64
CA VAL A 183 22.42 14.63 13.03
C VAL A 183 21.38 13.85 13.83
N TYR A 184 21.85 12.87 14.59
CA TYR A 184 21.00 12.04 15.44
C TYR A 184 20.54 12.83 16.67
N ARG A 185 19.27 12.73 17.02
CA ARG A 185 18.66 13.43 18.17
C ARG A 185 18.47 12.49 19.35
N ASN A 186 18.26 11.21 19.07
CA ASN A 186 18.04 10.17 20.05
C ASN A 186 18.93 8.96 19.70
N GLY A 187 19.95 8.71 20.53
CA GLY A 187 20.95 7.68 20.28
C GLY A 187 21.93 8.05 19.16
N GLY A 188 22.37 7.07 18.40
CA GLY A 188 23.26 7.20 17.26
C GLY A 188 22.85 6.31 16.11
N LEU A 189 23.75 6.10 15.15
CA LEU A 189 23.46 5.23 13.99
C LEU A 189 23.12 3.80 14.40
N SER A 190 23.72 3.27 15.44
CA SER A 190 23.49 1.91 15.94
C SER A 190 22.10 1.71 16.54
N GLU A 191 21.47 2.75 17.08
CA GLU A 191 20.11 2.71 17.61
C GLU A 191 19.06 3.11 16.57
N ALA A 192 19.49 3.67 15.43
CA ALA A 192 18.58 4.18 14.41
C ALA A 192 17.85 3.08 13.66
N MET A 193 16.62 3.40 13.23
CA MET A 193 15.88 2.67 12.21
C MET A 193 16.03 3.39 10.87
N LEU A 194 16.72 2.76 9.91
CA LEU A 194 16.82 3.26 8.55
C LEU A 194 15.66 2.72 7.72
N VAL A 195 14.81 3.60 7.19
CA VAL A 195 13.68 3.20 6.34
C VAL A 195 14.00 3.54 4.89
N CYS A 196 14.01 2.53 4.02
CA CYS A 196 14.39 2.70 2.61
C CYS A 196 13.64 1.75 1.68
N PRO A 197 13.51 2.09 0.38
CA PRO A 197 12.98 1.15 -0.62
C PRO A 197 14.00 0.02 -0.87
N PRO A 198 13.55 -1.18 -1.32
CA PRO A 198 14.46 -2.32 -1.55
C PRO A 198 15.66 -2.02 -2.45
N ALA A 199 15.49 -1.15 -3.45
CA ALA A 199 16.57 -0.75 -4.35
C ALA A 199 17.71 0.03 -3.65
N ALA A 200 17.41 0.72 -2.55
CA ALA A 200 18.40 1.52 -1.83
C ALA A 200 19.46 0.68 -1.11
N ILE A 201 19.20 -0.58 -0.83
CA ILE A 201 20.15 -1.48 -0.14
C ILE A 201 21.47 -1.64 -0.88
N LYS A 202 21.43 -1.55 -2.22
CA LYS A 202 22.61 -1.64 -3.10
C LYS A 202 23.18 -0.27 -3.47
N SER A 203 22.63 0.81 -2.94
CA SER A 203 23.07 2.17 -3.27
C SER A 203 24.26 2.63 -2.42
N PRO A 204 24.96 3.69 -2.85
CA PRO A 204 26.00 4.33 -2.04
C PRO A 204 25.53 4.82 -0.68
N TRP A 205 24.23 5.00 -0.46
CA TRP A 205 23.63 5.42 0.81
C TRP A 205 23.97 4.47 1.96
N MET A 206 24.20 3.20 1.67
CA MET A 206 24.57 2.17 2.64
C MET A 206 26.05 2.14 3.00
N ARG A 207 26.87 3.01 2.39
CA ARG A 207 28.33 3.03 2.66
C ARG A 207 28.59 3.46 4.10
N GLY A 208 29.59 2.83 4.71
CA GLY A 208 29.96 3.11 6.10
C GLY A 208 29.17 2.35 7.16
N LEU A 209 28.14 1.59 6.78
CA LEU A 209 27.45 0.69 7.70
C LEU A 209 28.26 -0.59 7.90
N GLU A 210 28.82 -0.75 9.12
CA GLU A 210 29.64 -1.93 9.45
C GLU A 210 28.79 -3.07 10.04
N ARG A 211 27.84 -2.73 10.92
CA ARG A 211 26.98 -3.69 11.61
C ARG A 211 25.52 -3.30 11.45
N PHE A 212 24.81 -4.04 10.63
CA PHE A 212 23.39 -3.80 10.38
C PHE A 212 22.61 -5.09 10.24
N SER A 213 21.30 -5.02 10.42
CA SER A 213 20.35 -6.08 10.15
C SER A 213 19.21 -5.54 9.28
N VAL A 214 18.83 -6.31 8.28
CA VAL A 214 17.83 -5.90 7.27
C VAL A 214 16.54 -6.66 7.49
N ALA A 215 15.43 -5.95 7.57
CA ALA A 215 14.10 -6.51 7.59
C ALA A 215 13.27 -6.08 6.38
N ASN A 216 12.39 -6.97 5.90
CA ASN A 216 11.43 -6.66 4.84
C ASN A 216 9.99 -6.85 5.34
N CYS A 217 9.13 -5.86 5.04
CA CYS A 217 7.70 -5.90 5.29
C CYS A 217 6.95 -6.20 3.99
N SER A 218 6.36 -7.38 3.89
CA SER A 218 5.58 -7.78 2.70
C SER A 218 4.59 -8.90 3.04
N GLY A 219 3.43 -8.94 2.40
CA GLY A 219 2.52 -10.09 2.46
C GLY A 219 3.16 -11.38 1.97
N TRP A 220 4.14 -11.30 1.06
CA TRP A 220 4.87 -12.45 0.56
C TRP A 220 5.76 -13.13 1.63
N MET A 221 6.03 -12.48 2.76
CA MET A 221 6.73 -13.10 3.89
C MET A 221 5.94 -14.24 4.52
N ALA A 222 4.64 -14.37 4.25
CA ALA A 222 3.82 -15.49 4.68
C ALA A 222 4.26 -16.84 4.05
N VAL A 223 4.80 -16.81 2.83
CA VAL A 223 5.15 -18.02 2.06
C VAL A 223 6.63 -18.11 1.70
N LYS A 224 7.38 -17.03 1.78
CA LYS A 224 8.82 -16.98 1.50
C LYS A 224 9.60 -16.74 2.77
N LYS A 225 10.63 -17.56 3.01
CA LYS A 225 11.56 -17.32 4.12
C LYS A 225 12.41 -16.09 3.82
N SER A 226 12.84 -15.36 4.86
CA SER A 226 13.69 -14.16 4.72
C SER A 226 14.94 -14.43 3.88
N ARG A 227 15.60 -15.59 4.05
CA ARG A 227 16.76 -16.01 3.27
C ARG A 227 16.55 -16.09 1.76
N ASP A 228 15.31 -16.28 1.30
CA ASP A 228 14.96 -16.35 -0.13
C ASP A 228 14.96 -14.97 -0.80
N TRP A 229 15.12 -13.90 -0.02
CA TRP A 229 15.13 -12.51 -0.45
C TRP A 229 16.53 -11.89 -0.54
N GLY A 230 17.58 -12.68 -0.51
CA GLY A 230 18.97 -12.25 -0.69
C GLY A 230 19.37 -11.01 0.12
N GLY A 231 19.98 -11.22 1.30
CA GLY A 231 20.43 -10.11 2.16
C GLY A 231 19.35 -9.54 3.10
N VAL A 232 18.24 -10.26 3.29
CA VAL A 232 17.21 -9.95 4.29
C VAL A 232 17.34 -10.93 5.46
N ASP A 233 17.56 -10.40 6.67
CA ASP A 233 17.74 -11.21 7.89
C ASP A 233 16.39 -11.55 8.53
N GLN A 234 15.42 -10.64 8.45
CA GLN A 234 14.11 -10.75 9.10
C GLN A 234 12.97 -10.42 8.13
N GLY A 235 11.90 -11.21 8.13
CA GLY A 235 10.68 -10.95 7.39
C GLY A 235 9.50 -10.68 8.33
N PHE A 236 8.70 -9.65 8.03
CA PHE A 236 7.44 -9.37 8.71
C PHE A 236 6.29 -9.43 7.70
N VAL A 237 5.23 -10.18 8.04
CA VAL A 237 4.03 -10.31 7.21
C VAL A 237 3.17 -9.06 7.39
N LEU A 238 3.53 -7.99 6.72
CA LEU A 238 2.80 -6.73 6.71
C LEU A 238 2.47 -6.32 5.27
N SER A 239 1.20 -6.41 4.91
CA SER A 239 0.72 -6.13 3.54
C SER A 239 -0.12 -4.85 3.51
N ASP A 240 -0.03 -4.10 2.40
CA ASP A 240 -0.93 -2.99 2.08
C ASP A 240 -2.13 -3.46 1.23
N HIS A 241 -2.19 -4.75 0.90
CA HIS A 241 -3.29 -5.38 0.18
C HIS A 241 -4.14 -6.23 1.10
N ALA A 242 -5.38 -6.42 0.70
CA ALA A 242 -6.32 -7.34 1.32
C ALA A 242 -5.80 -8.79 1.27
N ASP A 243 -6.03 -9.54 2.34
CA ASP A 243 -5.84 -10.99 2.37
C ASP A 243 -7.07 -11.75 1.82
N TRP A 244 -7.02 -13.06 1.83
CA TRP A 244 -8.11 -13.89 1.32
C TRP A 244 -9.48 -13.59 1.97
N PRO A 245 -9.64 -13.57 3.31
CA PRO A 245 -10.92 -13.20 3.94
C PRO A 245 -11.38 -11.79 3.58
N GLN A 246 -10.47 -10.83 3.51
CA GLN A 246 -10.76 -9.44 3.19
C GLN A 246 -11.20 -9.27 1.74
N LEU A 247 -10.51 -9.93 0.78
CA LEU A 247 -10.90 -9.94 -0.64
C LEU A 247 -12.32 -10.50 -0.80
N LEU A 248 -12.60 -11.63 -0.17
CA LEU A 248 -13.91 -12.26 -0.21
C LEU A 248 -14.99 -11.38 0.41
N GLY A 249 -14.72 -10.84 1.61
CA GLY A 249 -15.62 -9.93 2.30
C GLY A 249 -15.93 -8.66 1.50
N ALA A 250 -14.92 -8.07 0.85
CA ALA A 250 -15.09 -6.90 0.00
C ALA A 250 -16.02 -7.20 -1.19
N VAL A 251 -15.77 -8.28 -1.94
CA VAL A 251 -16.62 -8.71 -3.08
C VAL A 251 -18.07 -8.87 -2.62
N LEU A 252 -18.32 -9.64 -1.57
CA LEU A 252 -19.67 -9.90 -1.07
C LEU A 252 -20.39 -8.63 -0.59
N ALA A 253 -19.66 -7.71 0.04
CA ALA A 253 -20.22 -6.47 0.55
C ALA A 253 -20.68 -5.51 -0.56
N THR A 254 -20.11 -5.57 -1.77
CA THR A 254 -20.56 -4.76 -2.93
C THR A 254 -21.92 -5.18 -3.44
N GLY A 255 -22.31 -6.46 -3.26
CA GLY A 255 -23.50 -7.05 -3.84
C GLY A 255 -23.47 -7.14 -5.36
N ALA A 256 -22.28 -7.08 -5.96
CA ALA A 256 -22.10 -7.17 -7.40
C ALA A 256 -22.50 -8.57 -7.92
N GLU A 257 -23.23 -8.61 -9.02
CA GLU A 257 -23.55 -9.85 -9.75
C GLU A 257 -22.40 -10.27 -10.65
N ASN A 258 -21.67 -9.31 -11.20
CA ASN A 258 -20.56 -9.51 -12.13
C ASN A 258 -19.24 -9.09 -11.47
N VAL A 259 -18.28 -10.01 -11.35
CA VAL A 259 -16.99 -9.77 -10.70
C VAL A 259 -15.83 -10.03 -11.66
N TYR A 260 -15.09 -9.01 -11.96
CA TYR A 260 -13.92 -9.04 -12.85
C TYR A 260 -12.65 -9.05 -11.99
N VAL A 261 -11.98 -10.20 -11.99
CA VAL A 261 -10.79 -10.39 -11.14
C VAL A 261 -9.53 -10.09 -11.94
N THR A 262 -8.69 -9.22 -11.39
CA THR A 262 -7.41 -8.82 -12.00
C THR A 262 -6.26 -8.98 -11.01
N HIS A 263 -5.05 -9.08 -11.52
CA HIS A 263 -3.80 -9.21 -10.75
C HIS A 263 -3.74 -10.41 -9.80
N GLY A 264 -2.54 -10.95 -9.61
CA GLY A 264 -2.28 -12.01 -8.63
C GLY A 264 -2.89 -13.37 -9.01
N PHE A 265 -3.72 -13.95 -8.14
CA PHE A 265 -4.29 -15.30 -8.30
C PHE A 265 -5.68 -15.28 -8.92
N SER A 266 -5.86 -14.54 -10.02
CA SER A 266 -7.16 -14.23 -10.64
C SER A 266 -7.97 -15.48 -11.00
N ASP A 267 -7.35 -16.51 -11.58
CA ASP A 267 -8.02 -17.76 -11.93
C ASP A 267 -8.54 -18.51 -10.70
N ALA A 268 -7.73 -18.60 -9.65
CA ALA A 268 -8.09 -19.33 -8.43
C ALA A 268 -9.23 -18.60 -7.70
N PHE A 269 -9.12 -17.29 -7.57
CA PHE A 269 -10.09 -16.47 -6.86
C PHE A 269 -11.43 -16.40 -7.62
N SER A 270 -11.43 -16.14 -8.93
CA SER A 270 -12.65 -16.12 -9.75
C SER A 270 -13.37 -17.48 -9.76
N ARG A 271 -12.61 -18.59 -9.82
CA ARG A 271 -13.19 -19.94 -9.73
C ARG A 271 -13.87 -20.16 -8.38
N HIS A 272 -13.26 -19.71 -7.30
CA HIS A 272 -13.84 -19.81 -5.94
C HIS A 272 -15.14 -18.99 -5.84
N LEU A 273 -15.17 -17.78 -6.37
CA LEU A 273 -16.37 -16.93 -6.39
C LEU A 273 -17.52 -17.59 -7.16
N ARG A 274 -17.23 -18.21 -8.32
CA ARG A 274 -18.26 -18.95 -9.09
C ARG A 274 -18.78 -20.15 -8.32
N SER A 275 -17.88 -21.02 -7.87
CA SER A 275 -18.27 -22.33 -7.30
C SER A 275 -18.83 -22.21 -5.88
N GLY A 276 -18.33 -21.26 -5.07
CA GLY A 276 -18.73 -21.10 -3.66
C GLY A 276 -19.91 -20.15 -3.46
N TYR A 277 -20.06 -19.14 -4.34
CA TYR A 277 -21.03 -18.05 -4.15
C TYR A 277 -21.98 -17.84 -5.33
N GLY A 278 -21.83 -18.59 -6.41
CA GLY A 278 -22.70 -18.49 -7.58
C GLY A 278 -22.59 -17.17 -8.35
N LEU A 279 -21.52 -16.39 -8.12
CA LEU A 279 -21.32 -15.11 -8.78
C LEU A 279 -20.85 -15.31 -10.24
N ASN A 280 -21.27 -14.44 -11.15
CA ASN A 280 -20.67 -14.35 -12.47
C ASN A 280 -19.28 -13.72 -12.37
N ALA A 281 -18.26 -14.54 -12.09
CA ALA A 281 -16.90 -14.08 -11.83
C ALA A 281 -15.91 -14.69 -12.82
N GLY A 282 -14.94 -13.88 -13.29
CA GLY A 282 -13.91 -14.33 -14.20
C GLY A 282 -12.70 -13.41 -14.22
N VAL A 283 -11.65 -13.83 -14.94
CA VAL A 283 -10.49 -12.99 -15.17
C VAL A 283 -10.88 -11.81 -16.05
N ALA A 284 -10.59 -10.60 -15.60
CA ALA A 284 -11.03 -9.35 -16.23
C ALA A 284 -10.69 -9.29 -17.73
N GLU A 285 -9.46 -9.65 -18.11
CA GLU A 285 -9.02 -9.63 -19.51
C GLU A 285 -9.80 -10.57 -20.41
N VAL A 286 -10.26 -11.72 -19.88
CA VAL A 286 -11.05 -12.71 -20.64
C VAL A 286 -12.48 -12.23 -20.78
N MET A 287 -13.13 -11.88 -19.67
CA MET A 287 -14.54 -11.43 -19.68
C MET A 287 -14.76 -10.18 -20.54
N MET A 288 -13.81 -9.23 -20.53
CA MET A 288 -13.92 -8.00 -21.34
C MET A 288 -13.76 -8.26 -22.84
N ARG A 289 -13.03 -9.33 -23.25
CA ARG A 289 -12.91 -9.71 -24.66
C ARG A 289 -14.16 -10.44 -25.17
N GLU A 290 -14.76 -11.30 -24.36
CA GLU A 290 -15.98 -12.01 -24.71
C GLU A 290 -17.17 -11.06 -24.91
N GLY A 291 -17.28 -10.00 -24.11
CA GLY A 291 -18.30 -8.94 -24.25
C GLY A 291 -18.15 -8.05 -25.49
N GLN A 292 -17.01 -8.09 -26.19
CA GLN A 292 -16.79 -7.35 -27.45
C GLN A 292 -17.11 -8.17 -28.72
N GLY A 293 -17.44 -9.46 -28.57
CA GLY A 293 -17.67 -10.37 -29.70
C GLY A 293 -19.11 -10.47 -30.17
N ASP A 294 -20.07 -9.84 -29.52
CA ASP A 294 -21.51 -9.91 -29.81
C ASP A 294 -22.11 -8.62 -30.41
N GLU A 295 -21.28 -7.72 -30.97
CA GLU A 295 -21.75 -6.56 -31.74
C GLU A 295 -21.53 -6.73 -33.26
#